data_04fb7a90bcc0c0efdb2249b6e29b2065
#
_entry.id   04fb7a90bcc0c0efdb2249b6e29b2065
#
_cell.length_a   1.000
_cell.length_b   1.000
_cell.length_c   1.000
_cell.angle_alpha   90.00
_cell.angle_beta   90.00
_cell.angle_gamma   90.00
#
_symmetry.space_group_name_H-M   'P 1'
#
loop_
_entity.id
_entity.type
_entity.pdbx_description
1 polymer ?
#
loop_
_entity_poly.entity_id
_entity_poly.type
_entity_poly.pdbx_seq_one_letter_code
_entity_poly.pdbx_strand_id
1 'polypeptide(L)'
;ADNRDPKVVWHPGTRQWIMALYLAGDQYCLLNSTDAKTWTRFQDLSLEDVSECPDFFPLRDDSGTERWVFWGAKGIYLVGSFDGKQFSPETEALICEQGPNGYAAQTWSDTPDGRCIQTSGMAGGQYPEMPFNQQMSIPVELTLVGSGDKVILVRWPVKELEALRQRTISLGPDAITPGS
;
A
#
# COMPACT_ATOMS: atom_id res chain seq x y z
N ALA A 1 -0.35 -19.52 17.05
CA ALA A 1 -0.80 -18.38 16.25
C ALA A 1 0.43 -17.81 15.53
N ASP A 2 0.26 -17.47 14.28
CA ASP A 2 1.34 -17.04 13.38
C ASP A 2 1.32 -15.51 13.19
N ASN A 3 0.90 -14.80 14.23
CA ASN A 3 0.72 -13.34 14.22
C ASN A 3 2.03 -12.64 13.88
N ARG A 4 2.02 -11.83 12.82
CA ARG A 4 3.18 -11.07 12.32
C ARG A 4 2.79 -9.84 11.51
N ASP A 5 3.80 -9.09 11.10
CA ASP A 5 3.72 -8.00 10.13
C ASP A 5 2.76 -6.87 10.58
N PRO A 6 2.95 -6.30 11.79
CA PRO A 6 2.07 -5.22 12.23
C PRO A 6 2.34 -3.93 11.46
N LYS A 7 1.27 -3.29 10.97
CA LYS A 7 1.28 -1.89 10.53
C LYS A 7 0.60 -1.03 11.56
N VAL A 8 1.26 0.01 12.03
CA VAL A 8 0.74 0.92 13.05
C VAL A 8 0.63 2.33 12.48
N VAL A 9 -0.54 2.95 12.65
CA VAL A 9 -0.82 4.32 12.22
C VAL A 9 -1.51 5.10 13.33
N TRP A 10 -1.32 6.41 13.39
CA TRP A 10 -2.06 7.28 14.29
C TRP A 10 -3.40 7.69 13.67
N HIS A 11 -4.49 7.53 14.42
CA HIS A 11 -5.81 8.01 14.01
C HIS A 11 -6.18 9.27 14.80
N PRO A 12 -6.12 10.47 14.19
CA PRO A 12 -6.29 11.73 14.90
C PRO A 12 -7.72 11.91 15.43
N GLY A 13 -8.73 11.39 14.73
CA GLY A 13 -10.14 11.53 15.12
C GLY A 13 -10.44 10.88 16.47
N THR A 14 -9.90 9.70 16.76
CA THR A 14 -10.07 9.00 18.04
C THR A 14 -8.88 9.21 18.99
N ARG A 15 -7.79 9.83 18.54
CA ARG A 15 -6.55 10.01 19.30
C ARG A 15 -6.00 8.67 19.81
N GLN A 16 -5.93 7.69 18.92
CA GLN A 16 -5.44 6.34 19.19
C GLN A 16 -4.50 5.87 18.10
N TRP A 17 -3.61 4.98 18.46
CA TRP A 17 -2.86 4.15 17.56
C TRP A 17 -3.75 3.02 17.06
N ILE A 18 -3.72 2.76 15.77
CA ILE A 18 -4.42 1.64 15.12
C ILE A 18 -3.36 0.70 14.56
N MET A 19 -3.51 -0.58 14.83
CA MET A 19 -2.64 -1.62 14.29
C MET A 19 -3.45 -2.56 13.41
N ALA A 20 -3.03 -2.73 12.16
CA ALA A 20 -3.44 -3.85 11.32
C ALA A 20 -2.43 -4.98 11.52
N LEU A 21 -2.92 -6.19 11.83
CA LEU A 21 -2.08 -7.34 12.14
C LEU A 21 -2.54 -8.56 11.34
N TYR A 22 -1.60 -9.22 10.69
CA TYR A 22 -1.84 -10.52 10.06
C TYR A 22 -1.90 -11.62 11.12
N LEU A 23 -2.84 -12.54 10.98
CA LEU A 23 -3.06 -13.65 11.90
C LEU A 23 -2.61 -14.99 11.31
N ALA A 24 -3.28 -15.43 10.25
CA ALA A 24 -2.97 -16.65 9.49
C ALA A 24 -3.89 -16.74 8.26
N GLY A 25 -3.41 -17.33 7.15
CA GLY A 25 -4.23 -17.49 5.93
C GLY A 25 -4.73 -16.14 5.41
N ASP A 26 -6.04 -15.96 5.35
CA ASP A 26 -6.70 -14.75 4.90
C ASP A 26 -7.21 -13.88 6.07
N GLN A 27 -6.75 -14.16 7.28
CA GLN A 27 -7.27 -13.54 8.50
C GLN A 27 -6.37 -12.42 9.00
N TYR A 28 -7.00 -11.31 9.34
CA TYR A 28 -6.38 -10.13 9.93
C TYR A 28 -7.21 -9.62 11.10
N CYS A 29 -6.64 -8.75 11.90
CA CYS A 29 -7.41 -7.97 12.85
C CYS A 29 -6.91 -6.53 12.95
N LEU A 30 -7.81 -5.67 13.40
CA LEU A 30 -7.49 -4.31 13.80
C LEU A 30 -7.51 -4.22 15.33
N LEU A 31 -6.48 -3.57 15.85
CA LEU A 31 -6.33 -3.28 17.28
C LEU A 31 -6.15 -1.78 17.48
N ASN A 32 -6.55 -1.28 18.64
CA ASN A 32 -6.29 0.09 19.05
C ASN A 32 -5.49 0.17 20.34
N SER A 33 -4.85 1.31 20.54
CA SER A 33 -4.09 1.62 21.75
C SER A 33 -3.98 3.13 21.98
N THR A 34 -3.99 3.56 23.23
CA THR A 34 -3.74 4.95 23.61
C THR A 34 -2.27 5.21 23.94
N ASP A 35 -1.47 4.15 24.18
CA ASP A 35 -0.10 4.22 24.68
C ASP A 35 0.92 3.45 23.81
N ALA A 36 0.46 2.84 22.71
CA ALA A 36 1.24 1.95 21.84
C ALA A 36 1.89 0.75 22.53
N LYS A 37 1.43 0.41 23.75
CA LYS A 37 1.92 -0.71 24.56
C LYS A 37 0.84 -1.72 24.87
N THR A 38 -0.33 -1.23 25.23
CA THR A 38 -1.51 -2.04 25.54
C THR A 38 -2.48 -1.97 24.37
N TRP A 39 -2.76 -3.12 23.75
CA TRP A 39 -3.56 -3.22 22.54
C TRP A 39 -4.87 -3.94 22.78
N THR A 40 -5.95 -3.41 22.26
CA THR A 40 -7.29 -4.02 22.29
C THR A 40 -7.76 -4.31 20.88
N ARG A 41 -8.05 -5.58 20.58
CA ARG A 41 -8.63 -6.02 19.31
C ARG A 41 -10.09 -5.57 19.24
N PHE A 42 -10.47 -4.93 18.14
CA PHE A 42 -11.83 -4.41 17.97
C PHE A 42 -12.51 -4.87 16.67
N GLN A 43 -11.75 -5.33 15.67
CA GLN A 43 -12.32 -5.83 14.43
C GLN A 43 -11.49 -6.97 13.86
N ASP A 44 -12.21 -7.96 13.32
CA ASP A 44 -11.62 -9.02 12.51
C ASP A 44 -11.94 -8.78 11.05
N LEU A 45 -10.98 -9.08 10.18
CA LEU A 45 -11.10 -8.97 8.74
C LEU A 45 -10.68 -10.29 8.11
N SER A 46 -11.38 -10.69 7.06
CA SER A 46 -11.01 -11.81 6.20
C SER A 46 -10.98 -11.32 4.77
N LEU A 47 -9.85 -11.48 4.11
CA LEU A 47 -9.61 -10.98 2.75
C LEU A 47 -8.97 -12.10 1.94
N GLU A 48 -9.73 -12.67 1.02
CA GLU A 48 -9.27 -13.76 0.18
C GLU A 48 -8.08 -13.33 -0.69
N ASP A 49 -7.11 -14.22 -0.85
CA ASP A 49 -5.91 -14.07 -1.68
C ASP A 49 -4.97 -12.89 -1.33
N VAL A 50 -5.25 -12.13 -0.28
CA VAL A 50 -4.47 -10.93 0.07
C VAL A 50 -3.12 -11.27 0.68
N SER A 51 -3.02 -12.38 1.42
CA SER A 51 -1.78 -12.81 2.09
C SER A 51 -1.33 -11.86 3.20
N GLU A 52 -0.16 -12.06 3.74
CA GLU A 52 0.48 -11.37 4.88
C GLU A 52 0.83 -9.88 4.63
N CYS A 53 1.61 -9.29 5.52
CA CYS A 53 2.15 -7.92 5.45
C CYS A 53 1.08 -6.85 5.19
N PRO A 54 0.06 -6.73 6.06
CA PRO A 54 -0.95 -5.71 5.86
C PRO A 54 -0.36 -4.31 5.92
N ASP A 55 -0.89 -3.42 5.08
CA ASP A 55 -0.72 -1.98 5.22
C ASP A 55 -2.09 -1.34 5.38
N PHE A 56 -2.18 -0.26 6.16
CA PHE A 56 -3.45 0.40 6.45
C PHE A 56 -3.22 1.90 6.59
N PHE A 57 -3.78 2.70 5.68
CA PHE A 57 -3.48 4.12 5.58
C PHE A 57 -4.63 4.92 4.96
N PRO A 58 -4.77 6.22 5.32
CA PRO A 58 -5.75 7.10 4.69
C PRO A 58 -5.19 7.76 3.44
N LEU A 59 -6.08 8.01 2.47
CA LEU A 59 -5.88 8.85 1.30
C LEU A 59 -7.16 9.65 1.02
N ARG A 60 -7.05 10.76 0.26
CA ARG A 60 -8.22 11.49 -0.22
C ARG A 60 -8.48 11.13 -1.68
N ASP A 61 -9.76 10.88 -1.99
CA ASP A 61 -10.21 10.68 -3.37
C ASP A 61 -10.38 12.03 -4.12
N ASP A 62 -10.75 11.99 -5.39
CA ASP A 62 -10.93 13.18 -6.23
C ASP A 62 -12.06 14.11 -5.72
N SER A 63 -12.97 13.62 -4.89
CA SER A 63 -13.98 14.46 -4.23
C SER A 63 -13.47 15.15 -2.96
N GLY A 64 -12.24 14.84 -2.53
CA GLY A 64 -11.66 15.28 -1.27
C GLY A 64 -12.11 14.46 -0.06
N THR A 65 -12.90 13.40 -0.27
CA THR A 65 -13.33 12.50 0.80
C THR A 65 -12.16 11.64 1.26
N GLU A 66 -11.96 11.57 2.59
CA GLU A 66 -10.98 10.67 3.15
C GLU A 66 -11.46 9.22 3.05
N ARG A 67 -10.63 8.38 2.46
CA ARG A 67 -10.80 6.94 2.33
C ARG A 67 -9.65 6.22 3.01
N TRP A 68 -9.89 5.01 3.43
CA TRP A 68 -8.85 4.15 3.98
C TRP A 68 -8.59 2.99 3.04
N VAL A 69 -7.32 2.69 2.86
CA VAL A 69 -6.85 1.57 2.05
C VAL A 69 -6.37 0.48 2.98
N PHE A 70 -6.89 -0.73 2.81
CA PHE A 70 -6.34 -1.94 3.40
C PHE A 70 -5.63 -2.72 2.29
N TRP A 71 -4.35 -2.93 2.48
CA TRP A 71 -3.45 -3.50 1.48
C TRP A 71 -2.80 -4.77 2.03
N GLY A 72 -2.59 -5.80 1.20
CA GLY A 72 -1.87 -7.02 1.54
C GLY A 72 -0.62 -7.26 0.68
N ALA A 73 0.18 -8.20 1.09
CA ALA A 73 1.53 -8.44 0.55
C ALA A 73 1.59 -8.61 -0.97
N LYS A 74 0.57 -9.20 -1.58
CA LYS A 74 0.50 -9.45 -3.03
C LYS A 74 0.02 -8.24 -3.85
N GLY A 75 -0.21 -7.09 -3.20
CA GLY A 75 -0.71 -5.90 -3.89
C GLY A 75 -2.20 -5.94 -4.20
N ILE A 76 -2.95 -6.76 -3.47
CA ILE A 76 -4.41 -6.76 -3.46
C ILE A 76 -4.86 -5.79 -2.36
N TYR A 77 -5.86 -4.96 -2.64
CA TYR A 77 -6.30 -3.94 -1.70
C TYR A 77 -7.81 -3.72 -1.74
N LEU A 78 -8.31 -3.16 -0.65
CA LEU A 78 -9.67 -2.65 -0.52
C LEU A 78 -9.61 -1.15 -0.26
N VAL A 79 -10.59 -0.41 -0.74
CA VAL A 79 -10.85 0.97 -0.36
C VAL A 79 -12.15 1.03 0.40
N GLY A 80 -12.20 1.80 1.48
CA GLY A 80 -13.38 1.93 2.31
C GLY A 80 -13.33 3.13 3.23
N SER A 81 -14.26 3.18 4.17
CA SER A 81 -14.32 4.17 5.24
C SER A 81 -13.81 3.58 6.55
N PHE A 82 -13.24 4.43 7.41
CA PHE A 82 -12.80 4.07 8.75
C PHE A 82 -13.06 5.22 9.71
N ASP A 83 -13.79 4.93 10.78
CA ASP A 83 -14.16 5.93 11.81
C ASP A 83 -13.30 5.84 13.08
N GLY A 84 -12.25 5.01 13.05
CA GLY A 84 -11.40 4.71 14.20
C GLY A 84 -11.90 3.53 15.04
N LYS A 85 -13.04 2.93 14.68
CA LYS A 85 -13.65 1.79 15.37
C LYS A 85 -14.03 0.65 14.42
N GLN A 86 -14.33 0.98 13.16
CA GLN A 86 -14.73 0.02 12.17
C GLN A 86 -14.20 0.44 10.79
N PHE A 87 -13.51 -0.47 10.11
CA PHE A 87 -13.23 -0.38 8.69
C PHE A 87 -14.37 -1.05 7.93
N SER A 88 -14.97 -0.30 7.02
CA SER A 88 -16.06 -0.75 6.16
C SER A 88 -15.60 -0.68 4.71
N PRO A 89 -15.23 -1.81 4.08
CA PRO A 89 -14.89 -1.85 2.67
C PRO A 89 -16.06 -1.32 1.81
N GLU A 90 -15.74 -0.52 0.82
CA GLU A 90 -16.69 0.07 -0.14
C GLU A 90 -16.40 -0.39 -1.58
N THR A 91 -15.27 -1.06 -1.79
CA THR A 91 -14.92 -1.71 -3.06
C THR A 91 -14.81 -3.21 -2.87
N GLU A 92 -14.95 -3.95 -3.96
CA GLU A 92 -14.42 -5.31 -4.04
C GLU A 92 -12.88 -5.28 -3.97
N ALA A 93 -12.26 -6.46 -3.84
CA ALA A 93 -10.81 -6.57 -3.85
C ALA A 93 -10.24 -6.15 -5.21
N LEU A 94 -9.33 -5.19 -5.20
CA LEU A 94 -8.68 -4.63 -6.38
C LEU A 94 -7.21 -5.06 -6.41
N ILE A 95 -6.65 -5.20 -7.62
CA ILE A 95 -5.26 -5.62 -7.83
C ILE A 95 -4.46 -4.43 -8.32
N CYS A 96 -3.43 -4.06 -7.59
CA CYS A 96 -2.51 -2.99 -7.98
C CYS A 96 -1.17 -3.53 -8.51
N GLU A 97 -0.66 -4.62 -7.94
CA GLU A 97 0.60 -5.22 -8.38
C GLU A 97 0.37 -6.12 -9.59
N GLN A 98 0.92 -5.72 -10.74
CA GLN A 98 0.77 -6.44 -12.01
C GLN A 98 2.02 -7.28 -12.36
N GLY A 99 3.12 -7.03 -11.67
CA GLY A 99 4.39 -7.74 -11.88
C GLY A 99 4.54 -8.95 -10.96
N PRO A 100 5.41 -9.90 -11.31
CA PRO A 100 5.61 -11.12 -10.51
C PRO A 100 6.47 -10.91 -9.27
N ASN A 101 7.14 -9.78 -9.12
CA ASN A 101 8.22 -9.60 -8.15
C ASN A 101 7.87 -8.69 -6.97
N GLY A 102 6.89 -7.81 -7.11
CA GLY A 102 6.49 -6.90 -6.04
C GLY A 102 5.81 -7.63 -4.90
N TYR A 103 6.32 -7.48 -3.67
CA TYR A 103 5.79 -8.15 -2.49
C TYR A 103 5.99 -7.32 -1.23
N ALA A 104 5.07 -7.44 -0.26
CA ALA A 104 5.17 -6.85 1.07
C ALA A 104 5.40 -5.32 1.04
N ALA A 105 4.71 -4.62 0.16
CA ALA A 105 4.81 -3.17 0.07
C ALA A 105 4.29 -2.51 1.35
N GLN A 106 5.02 -1.47 1.81
CA GLN A 106 4.65 -0.71 3.00
C GLN A 106 4.73 0.79 2.73
N THR A 107 3.77 1.54 3.26
CA THR A 107 3.78 3.00 3.21
C THR A 107 4.64 3.59 4.33
N TRP A 108 5.23 4.74 4.06
CA TRP A 108 5.94 5.54 5.06
C TRP A 108 4.95 6.43 5.80
N SER A 109 5.16 6.57 7.11
CA SER A 109 4.37 7.47 7.95
C SER A 109 5.05 8.83 8.03
N ASP A 110 4.26 9.89 8.27
CA ASP A 110 4.72 11.23 8.60
C ASP A 110 5.70 11.84 7.57
N THR A 111 5.43 11.65 6.29
CA THR A 111 6.19 12.36 5.25
C THR A 111 6.02 13.88 5.41
N PRO A 112 7.10 14.68 5.31
CA PRO A 112 7.05 16.12 5.61
C PRO A 112 6.05 16.92 4.79
N ASP A 113 5.73 16.44 3.59
CA ASP A 113 4.80 17.08 2.64
C ASP A 113 3.42 16.39 2.58
N GLY A 114 3.17 15.43 3.48
CA GLY A 114 1.89 14.72 3.59
C GLY A 114 1.60 13.74 2.46
N ARG A 115 2.59 13.44 1.59
CA ARG A 115 2.44 12.42 0.56
C ARG A 115 2.41 11.01 1.17
N CYS A 116 1.67 10.12 0.55
CA CYS A 116 1.71 8.70 0.87
C CYS A 116 2.71 8.02 -0.06
N ILE A 117 3.86 7.62 0.47
CA ILE A 117 4.95 7.00 -0.29
C ILE A 117 5.08 5.54 0.12
N GLN A 118 5.22 4.67 -0.86
CA GLN A 118 5.31 3.22 -0.68
C GLN A 118 6.55 2.66 -1.36
N THR A 119 7.16 1.64 -0.74
CA THR A 119 8.16 0.76 -1.35
C THR A 119 7.78 -0.70 -1.13
N SER A 120 8.23 -1.58 -2.02
CA SER A 120 8.03 -3.03 -1.93
C SER A 120 9.35 -3.78 -2.02
N GLY A 121 9.39 -4.98 -1.45
CA GLY A 121 10.43 -5.94 -1.76
C GLY A 121 10.24 -6.47 -3.18
N MET A 122 11.36 -6.75 -3.89
CA MET A 122 11.35 -7.34 -5.22
C MET A 122 12.14 -8.66 -5.18
N ALA A 123 11.41 -9.76 -5.00
CA ALA A 123 11.99 -11.06 -4.64
C ALA A 123 12.44 -11.90 -5.84
N GLY A 124 12.05 -11.57 -7.07
CA GLY A 124 12.25 -12.43 -8.25
C GLY A 124 13.54 -12.19 -9.03
N GLY A 125 14.38 -11.23 -8.63
CA GLY A 125 15.58 -10.85 -9.35
C GLY A 125 16.73 -11.86 -9.19
N GLN A 126 17.49 -12.04 -10.24
CA GLN A 126 18.80 -12.71 -10.21
C GLN A 126 19.87 -11.68 -10.54
N TYR A 127 20.85 -11.54 -9.67
CA TYR A 127 21.92 -10.56 -9.80
C TYR A 127 23.29 -11.26 -9.76
N PRO A 128 23.71 -11.90 -10.88
CA PRO A 128 24.99 -12.60 -10.93
C PRO A 128 26.14 -11.66 -10.54
N GLU A 129 27.06 -12.17 -9.73
CA GLU A 129 28.26 -11.45 -9.25
C GLU A 129 27.98 -10.30 -8.25
N MET A 130 26.72 -10.09 -7.83
CA MET A 130 26.39 -9.10 -6.80
C MET A 130 26.37 -9.75 -5.41
N PRO A 131 26.68 -9.00 -4.35
CA PRO A 131 26.64 -9.51 -2.97
C PRO A 131 25.21 -9.59 -2.42
N PHE A 132 24.20 -9.42 -3.23
CA PHE A 132 22.77 -9.48 -2.87
C PHE A 132 21.98 -10.25 -3.93
N ASN A 133 20.82 -10.74 -3.58
CA ASN A 133 19.92 -11.48 -4.46
C ASN A 133 18.50 -10.89 -4.53
N GLN A 134 18.25 -9.76 -3.88
CA GLN A 134 16.99 -9.05 -3.86
C GLN A 134 17.22 -7.56 -3.81
N GLN A 135 16.20 -6.79 -4.16
CA GLN A 135 16.25 -5.32 -4.10
C GLN A 135 14.91 -4.75 -3.62
N MET A 136 14.91 -3.49 -3.23
CA MET A 136 13.68 -2.72 -3.03
C MET A 136 13.23 -2.14 -4.36
N SER A 137 11.91 -1.97 -4.51
CA SER A 137 11.36 -1.18 -5.62
C SER A 137 11.79 0.29 -5.50
N ILE A 138 11.70 1.02 -6.60
CA ILE A 138 11.74 2.49 -6.51
C ILE A 138 10.55 2.95 -5.64
N PRO A 139 10.71 4.02 -4.84
CA PRO A 139 9.60 4.60 -4.12
C PRO A 139 8.53 5.15 -5.07
N VAL A 140 7.28 4.91 -4.73
CA VAL A 140 6.12 5.41 -5.46
C VAL A 140 5.23 6.23 -4.56
N GLU A 141 4.66 7.29 -5.11
CA GLU A 141 3.60 8.06 -4.47
C GLU A 141 2.26 7.42 -4.79
N LEU A 142 1.42 7.28 -3.77
CA LEU A 142 0.09 6.72 -3.87
C LEU A 142 -0.96 7.83 -3.89
N THR A 143 -1.91 7.72 -4.79
CA THR A 143 -3.10 8.59 -4.87
C THR A 143 -4.34 7.76 -5.14
N LEU A 144 -5.51 8.25 -4.73
CA LEU A 144 -6.79 7.70 -5.14
C LEU A 144 -7.35 8.54 -6.28
N VAL A 145 -7.76 7.89 -7.36
CA VAL A 145 -8.39 8.53 -8.52
C VAL A 145 -9.81 8.00 -8.66
N GLY A 146 -10.74 8.87 -9.01
CA GLY A 146 -12.16 8.57 -9.02
C GLY A 146 -12.82 8.86 -7.68
N SER A 147 -14.07 8.44 -7.54
CA SER A 147 -14.86 8.63 -6.32
C SER A 147 -15.94 7.56 -6.19
N GLY A 148 -16.46 7.37 -4.97
CA GLY A 148 -17.49 6.37 -4.69
C GLY A 148 -16.98 4.94 -4.92
N ASP A 149 -17.75 4.14 -5.62
CA ASP A 149 -17.46 2.74 -5.98
C ASP A 149 -16.47 2.57 -7.15
N LYS A 150 -16.09 3.68 -7.78
CA LYS A 150 -15.15 3.71 -8.93
C LYS A 150 -13.77 4.23 -8.54
N VAL A 151 -13.47 4.30 -7.26
CA VAL A 151 -12.18 4.74 -6.77
C VAL A 151 -11.13 3.66 -6.97
N ILE A 152 -9.96 4.06 -7.51
CA ILE A 152 -8.81 3.18 -7.70
C ILE A 152 -7.55 3.80 -7.12
N LEU A 153 -6.63 2.96 -6.66
CA LEU A 153 -5.31 3.38 -6.22
C LEU A 153 -4.35 3.47 -7.41
N VAL A 154 -3.69 4.61 -7.53
CA VAL A 154 -2.67 4.86 -8.54
C VAL A 154 -1.31 4.96 -7.85
N ARG A 155 -0.29 4.34 -8.46
CA ARG A 155 1.11 4.36 -8.03
C ARG A 155 1.95 5.08 -9.06
N TRP A 156 2.63 6.14 -8.66
CA TRP A 156 3.51 6.89 -9.55
C TRP A 156 4.90 7.04 -8.96
N PRO A 157 5.98 6.85 -9.72
CA PRO A 157 7.34 7.07 -9.23
C PRO A 157 7.47 8.45 -8.59
N VAL A 158 8.12 8.52 -7.42
CA VAL A 158 8.30 9.80 -6.71
C VAL A 158 9.07 10.80 -7.57
N LYS A 159 8.69 12.07 -7.50
CA LYS A 159 9.28 13.16 -8.30
C LYS A 159 10.79 13.33 -8.10
N GLU A 160 11.32 12.92 -6.96
CA GLU A 160 12.75 12.99 -6.64
C GLU A 160 13.61 12.17 -7.61
N LEU A 161 13.05 11.15 -8.25
CA LEU A 161 13.74 10.36 -9.29
C LEU A 161 14.06 11.19 -10.53
N GLU A 162 13.36 12.29 -10.76
CA GLU A 162 13.65 13.18 -11.89
C GLU A 162 15.05 13.80 -11.81
N ALA A 163 15.56 14.02 -10.58
CA ALA A 163 16.90 14.51 -10.36
C ALA A 163 18.01 13.54 -10.83
N LEU A 164 17.67 12.27 -11.01
CA LEU A 164 18.59 11.24 -11.50
C LEU A 164 18.64 11.18 -13.03
N ARG A 165 17.76 11.90 -13.75
CA ARG A 165 17.73 11.93 -15.21
C ARG A 165 18.95 12.67 -15.76
N GLN A 166 19.81 11.96 -16.48
CA GLN A 166 21.00 12.55 -17.14
C GLN A 166 20.70 12.95 -18.59
N ARG A 167 19.74 12.28 -19.23
CA ARG A 167 19.43 12.48 -20.64
C ARG A 167 17.97 12.16 -20.91
N THR A 168 17.32 12.98 -21.71
CA THR A 168 16.00 12.72 -22.28
C THR A 168 16.15 12.38 -23.77
N ILE A 169 15.54 11.29 -24.19
CA ILE A 169 15.39 10.91 -25.59
C ILE A 169 13.91 11.05 -25.92
N SER A 170 13.59 11.93 -26.85
CA SER A 170 12.22 12.06 -27.36
C SER A 170 12.12 11.24 -28.64
N LEU A 171 11.25 10.24 -28.63
CA LEU A 171 10.86 9.51 -29.83
C LEU A 171 9.63 10.18 -30.41
N GLY A 172 9.59 10.33 -31.75
CA GLY A 172 8.41 10.83 -32.44
C GLY A 172 7.21 9.86 -32.30
N PRO A 173 6.05 10.25 -32.80
CA PRO A 173 4.86 9.40 -32.80
C PRO A 173 5.00 8.25 -33.83
N ASP A 174 5.86 7.29 -33.51
CA ASP A 174 6.01 6.10 -34.33
C ASP A 174 4.96 5.07 -33.94
N ALA A 175 4.34 4.43 -34.95
CA ALA A 175 3.44 3.33 -34.70
C ALA A 175 4.25 2.13 -34.17
N ILE A 176 4.01 1.74 -32.94
CA ILE A 176 4.54 0.50 -32.37
C ILE A 176 3.73 -0.64 -32.94
N THR A 177 4.33 -1.49 -33.75
CA THR A 177 3.70 -2.71 -34.28
C THR A 177 4.28 -3.93 -33.57
N PRO A 178 3.50 -5.03 -33.45
CA PRO A 178 4.05 -6.27 -32.89
C PRO A 178 5.31 -6.70 -33.67
N GLY A 179 6.45 -6.85 -32.96
CA GLY A 179 7.73 -7.23 -33.54
C GLY A 179 8.66 -6.07 -33.95
N SER A 180 8.29 -4.80 -33.67
CA SER A 180 9.19 -3.64 -33.86
C SER A 180 10.14 -3.45 -32.68
#